data_143feb8ed83a9b0db21c1f8eb02360ba
#
_entry.id   143feb8ed83a9b0db21c1f8eb02360ba
#
_cell.length_a   1.000
_cell.length_b   1.000
_cell.length_c   1.000
_cell.angle_alpha   90.00
_cell.angle_beta   90.00
_cell.angle_gamma   90.00
#
_symmetry.space_group_name_H-M   'P 1'
#
loop_
_entity.id
_entity.type
_entity.pdbx_description
1 polymer ?
#
loop_
_entity_poly.entity_id
_entity_poly.type
_entity_poly.pdbx_seq_one_letter_code
_entity_poly.pdbx_strand_id
1 'polypeptide(L)'
;MTNGVHTDLVVPVKHELMDWSQKVLFSQTKGKNTDFNYIAFGWGDKGFYLDTPTWADLKFSTAFKAAFWMGQSAMHATYYREVKEGEDCKKIMLTATQYKRLIEYIDNKFDKDQQGNYMFIPTNAVYGNDDAFYDAKGSYNFLYTCNTWANDGLKAAGQKAALWTPSDFGIFRHYK
;
A
#
# COMPACT_ATOMS: atom_id res chain seq x y z
N MET A 1 -1.74 -5.12 -7.26
CA MET A 1 -2.15 -4.13 -8.26
C MET A 1 -0.99 -3.16 -8.49
N THR A 2 -0.78 -2.71 -9.72
CA THR A 2 0.25 -1.70 -10.04
C THR A 2 -0.34 -0.57 -10.88
N ASN A 3 0.32 0.59 -10.88
CA ASN A 3 0.08 1.68 -11.84
C ASN A 3 1.28 1.87 -12.80
N GLY A 4 2.14 0.86 -12.91
CA GLY A 4 3.37 0.87 -13.72
C GLY A 4 4.61 1.40 -13.00
N VAL A 5 4.44 2.02 -11.82
CA VAL A 5 5.53 2.58 -11.01
C VAL A 5 5.46 2.05 -9.57
N HIS A 6 4.27 1.97 -9.02
CA HIS A 6 3.99 1.63 -7.63
C HIS A 6 3.11 0.39 -7.55
N THR A 7 3.38 -0.49 -6.59
CA THR A 7 2.60 -1.71 -6.36
C THR A 7 1.92 -1.68 -5.01
N ASP A 8 0.62 -1.96 -5.03
CA ASP A 8 -0.22 -2.12 -3.84
C ASP A 8 -0.57 -3.59 -3.58
N LEU A 9 -0.69 -3.94 -2.31
CA LEU A 9 -1.30 -5.17 -1.84
C LEU A 9 -2.79 -4.92 -1.60
N VAL A 10 -3.64 -5.59 -2.41
CA VAL A 10 -5.10 -5.44 -2.33
C VAL A 10 -5.69 -6.62 -1.59
N VAL A 11 -6.52 -6.34 -0.59
CA VAL A 11 -7.15 -7.35 0.26
C VAL A 11 -8.64 -7.03 0.48
N PRO A 12 -9.49 -8.01 0.87
CA PRO A 12 -10.87 -7.73 1.28
C PRO A 12 -10.92 -6.75 2.45
N VAL A 13 -11.87 -5.80 2.45
CA VAL A 13 -12.09 -4.89 3.58
C VAL A 13 -12.51 -5.69 4.81
N LYS A 14 -13.42 -6.66 4.62
CA LYS A 14 -13.93 -7.52 5.70
C LYS A 14 -13.66 -8.99 5.38
N HIS A 15 -13.04 -9.66 6.30
CA HIS A 15 -12.77 -11.09 6.27
C HIS A 15 -12.84 -11.62 7.71
N GLU A 16 -13.11 -12.91 7.93
CA GLU A 16 -13.18 -13.52 9.27
C GLU A 16 -11.89 -13.31 10.10
N LEU A 17 -10.74 -13.20 9.45
CA LEU A 17 -9.44 -12.98 10.10
C LEU A 17 -9.12 -11.50 10.35
N MET A 18 -9.75 -10.56 9.63
CA MET A 18 -9.47 -9.13 9.74
C MET A 18 -10.60 -8.29 9.15
N ASP A 19 -11.07 -7.32 9.92
CA ASP A 19 -11.90 -6.22 9.45
C ASP A 19 -11.06 -4.93 9.39
N TRP A 20 -10.56 -4.59 8.21
CA TRP A 20 -9.72 -3.42 8.00
C TRP A 20 -10.47 -2.11 8.24
N SER A 21 -11.80 -2.09 8.12
CA SER A 21 -12.60 -0.89 8.39
C SER A 21 -12.58 -0.44 9.85
N GLN A 22 -12.14 -1.33 10.76
CA GLN A 22 -11.93 -1.01 12.18
C GLN A 22 -10.56 -0.39 12.44
N LYS A 23 -9.66 -0.43 11.48
CA LYS A 23 -8.28 0.09 11.59
C LYS A 23 -8.06 1.29 10.71
N VAL A 24 -8.50 1.23 9.46
CA VAL A 24 -8.53 2.33 8.48
C VAL A 24 -9.96 2.84 8.43
N LEU A 25 -10.22 3.97 9.10
CA LEU A 25 -11.60 4.41 9.29
C LEU A 25 -12.13 5.13 8.04
N PHE A 26 -13.33 4.77 7.58
CA PHE A 26 -14.00 5.47 6.47
C PHE A 26 -14.14 6.98 6.72
N SER A 27 -14.31 7.39 7.98
CA SER A 27 -14.40 8.79 8.38
C SER A 27 -13.13 9.60 8.11
N GLN A 28 -12.00 8.94 7.92
CA GLN A 28 -10.70 9.55 7.62
C GLN A 28 -10.47 9.76 6.12
N THR A 29 -11.34 9.20 5.27
CA THR A 29 -11.35 9.51 3.83
C THR A 29 -12.18 10.76 3.54
N LYS A 30 -11.91 11.43 2.43
CA LYS A 30 -12.68 12.61 2.00
C LYS A 30 -14.14 12.27 1.68
N GLY A 31 -14.38 11.14 1.02
CA GLY A 31 -15.71 10.69 0.59
C GLY A 31 -16.56 10.11 1.70
N LYS A 32 -15.94 9.58 2.76
CA LYS A 32 -16.61 8.94 3.90
C LYS A 32 -17.60 7.82 3.50
N ASN A 33 -17.46 7.28 2.29
CA ASN A 33 -18.24 6.15 1.83
C ASN A 33 -17.89 4.90 2.64
N THR A 34 -18.85 4.00 2.81
CA THR A 34 -18.70 2.78 3.59
C THR A 34 -18.93 1.49 2.79
N ASP A 35 -19.33 1.65 1.51
CA ASP A 35 -19.68 0.56 0.61
C ASP A 35 -18.49 0.14 -0.24
N PHE A 36 -17.55 -0.60 0.39
CA PHE A 36 -16.35 -1.09 -0.25
C PHE A 36 -16.10 -2.56 0.07
N ASN A 37 -15.62 -3.29 -0.93
CA ASN A 37 -15.26 -4.70 -0.81
C ASN A 37 -13.75 -4.92 -0.62
N TYR A 38 -12.93 -3.99 -1.13
CA TYR A 38 -11.47 -4.13 -1.14
C TYR A 38 -10.79 -2.89 -0.58
N ILE A 39 -9.60 -3.09 -0.02
CA ILE A 39 -8.69 -2.04 0.36
C ILE A 39 -7.29 -2.37 -0.20
N ALA A 40 -6.67 -1.39 -0.81
CA ALA A 40 -5.31 -1.45 -1.32
C ALA A 40 -4.38 -0.75 -0.33
N PHE A 41 -3.24 -1.35 -0.05
CA PHE A 41 -2.18 -0.80 0.78
C PHE A 41 -0.92 -0.61 -0.06
N GLY A 42 -0.43 0.63 -0.09
CA GLY A 42 0.85 1.00 -0.66
C GLY A 42 1.73 1.63 0.40
N TRP A 43 2.98 1.20 0.49
CA TRP A 43 3.97 1.80 1.37
C TRP A 43 4.97 2.61 0.56
N GLY A 44 5.31 3.81 1.01
CA GLY A 44 6.22 4.66 0.28
C GLY A 44 6.78 5.82 1.09
N ASP A 45 7.51 6.72 0.42
CA ASP A 45 8.05 7.93 1.01
C ASP A 45 6.93 8.92 1.36
N LYS A 46 6.92 9.38 2.62
CA LYS A 46 5.87 10.28 3.15
C LYS A 46 5.88 11.64 2.47
N GLY A 47 7.06 12.23 2.29
CA GLY A 47 7.20 13.53 1.63
C GLY A 47 6.69 13.45 0.19
N PHE A 48 7.08 12.39 -0.51
CA PHE A 48 6.61 12.13 -1.86
C PHE A 48 5.07 12.05 -1.94
N TYR A 49 4.43 11.26 -1.10
CA TYR A 49 2.96 11.12 -1.09
C TYR A 49 2.24 12.45 -0.80
N LEU A 50 2.78 13.27 0.09
CA LEU A 50 2.11 14.48 0.54
C LEU A 50 2.43 15.71 -0.33
N ASP A 51 3.57 15.72 -1.00
CA ASP A 51 4.04 16.86 -1.80
C ASP A 51 3.76 16.70 -3.31
N THR A 52 3.34 15.50 -3.76
CA THR A 52 3.07 15.22 -5.17
C THR A 52 1.56 15.30 -5.44
N PRO A 53 1.09 16.30 -6.23
CA PRO A 53 -0.34 16.58 -6.41
C PRO A 53 -1.13 15.46 -7.10
N THR A 54 -0.50 14.72 -8.01
CA THR A 54 -1.14 13.60 -8.73
C THR A 54 -0.13 12.53 -9.14
N TRP A 55 -0.60 11.29 -9.31
CA TRP A 55 0.20 10.20 -9.91
C TRP A 55 0.69 10.51 -11.33
N ALA A 56 0.01 11.41 -12.06
CA ALA A 56 0.41 11.83 -13.41
C ALA A 56 1.66 12.71 -13.42
N ASP A 57 1.90 13.46 -12.33
CA ASP A 57 3.08 14.33 -12.17
C ASP A 57 4.35 13.54 -11.82
N LEU A 58 4.20 12.25 -11.56
CA LEU A 58 5.26 11.26 -11.31
C LEU A 58 6.18 10.98 -12.49
N LYS A 59 5.97 11.59 -13.65
CA LYS A 59 6.84 11.44 -14.79
C LYS A 59 8.22 12.06 -14.50
N PHE A 60 9.08 11.23 -13.90
CA PHE A 60 10.55 11.33 -13.97
C PHE A 60 11.14 12.74 -13.90
N SER A 61 10.79 13.55 -12.91
CA SER A 61 11.61 14.72 -12.67
C SER A 61 12.90 14.30 -11.95
N THR A 62 14.00 14.94 -12.31
CA THR A 62 15.32 14.75 -11.65
C THR A 62 15.24 15.08 -10.15
N ALA A 63 14.26 15.88 -9.73
CA ALA A 63 13.91 16.18 -8.34
C ALA A 63 13.45 14.94 -7.57
N PHE A 64 12.82 13.97 -8.24
CA PHE A 64 12.43 12.69 -7.66
C PHE A 64 13.63 11.93 -7.07
N LYS A 65 14.78 11.95 -7.76
CA LYS A 65 15.99 11.27 -7.28
C LYS A 65 16.66 11.96 -6.09
N ALA A 66 16.48 13.26 -5.93
CA ALA A 66 17.15 14.04 -4.87
C ALA A 66 16.36 14.05 -3.54
N ALA A 67 15.03 13.90 -3.59
CA ALA A 67 14.16 13.89 -2.40
C ALA A 67 14.19 12.54 -1.62
N PHE A 68 14.65 11.46 -2.27
CA PHE A 68 14.53 10.08 -1.76
C PHE A 68 15.57 9.66 -0.72
N TRP A 69 16.32 10.55 -0.12
CA TRP A 69 17.52 10.13 0.61
C TRP A 69 17.39 9.94 2.11
N MET A 70 16.27 10.27 2.76
CA MET A 70 16.07 9.99 4.21
C MET A 70 14.66 10.38 4.69
N GLY A 71 13.60 10.05 3.96
CA GLY A 71 12.24 10.37 4.33
C GLY A 71 11.63 9.37 5.32
N GLN A 72 10.76 9.88 6.18
CA GLN A 72 9.79 9.05 6.87
C GLN A 72 8.93 8.34 5.83
N SER A 73 8.41 7.16 6.17
CA SER A 73 7.50 6.45 5.29
C SER A 73 6.04 6.68 5.70
N ALA A 74 5.15 6.49 4.74
CA ALA A 74 3.72 6.47 4.97
C ALA A 74 3.09 5.25 4.30
N MET A 75 1.97 4.84 4.86
CA MET A 75 1.06 3.87 4.25
C MET A 75 -0.08 4.64 3.60
N HIS A 76 -0.26 4.45 2.30
CA HIS A 76 -1.41 4.90 1.55
C HIS A 76 -2.44 3.79 1.49
N ALA A 77 -3.65 4.04 1.95
CA ALA A 77 -4.75 3.09 1.96
C ALA A 77 -5.87 3.61 1.07
N THR A 78 -6.29 2.83 0.08
CA THR A 78 -7.32 3.21 -0.89
C THR A 78 -8.43 2.18 -0.93
N TYR A 79 -9.67 2.60 -0.78
CA TYR A 79 -10.84 1.74 -0.84
C TYR A 79 -11.37 1.57 -2.25
N TYR A 80 -11.82 0.34 -2.58
CA TYR A 80 -12.42 0.00 -3.88
C TYR A 80 -13.69 -0.82 -3.69
N ARG A 81 -14.73 -0.52 -4.50
CA ARG A 81 -15.94 -1.37 -4.60
C ARG A 81 -15.65 -2.64 -5.38
N GLU A 82 -14.92 -2.49 -6.48
CA GLU A 82 -14.54 -3.58 -7.37
C GLU A 82 -13.07 -3.45 -7.77
N VAL A 83 -12.43 -4.60 -7.92
CA VAL A 83 -11.07 -4.72 -8.46
C VAL A 83 -11.14 -5.72 -9.61
N LYS A 84 -10.73 -5.28 -10.79
CA LYS A 84 -10.74 -6.13 -11.99
C LYS A 84 -9.36 -6.75 -12.22
N GLU A 85 -9.35 -8.06 -12.43
CA GLU A 85 -8.14 -8.77 -12.83
C GLU A 85 -7.75 -8.39 -14.26
N GLY A 86 -6.45 -8.20 -14.50
CA GLY A 86 -5.90 -7.76 -15.77
C GLY A 86 -4.37 -7.75 -15.76
N GLU A 87 -3.78 -6.99 -16.67
CA GLU A 87 -2.32 -6.85 -16.73
C GLU A 87 -1.77 -6.21 -15.47
N ASP A 88 -2.44 -5.16 -14.97
CA ASP A 88 -2.02 -4.36 -13.82
C ASP A 88 -2.56 -4.87 -12.48
N CYS A 89 -3.38 -5.91 -12.47
CA CYS A 89 -3.94 -6.48 -11.25
C CYS A 89 -4.04 -8.01 -11.36
N LYS A 90 -3.37 -8.71 -10.45
CA LYS A 90 -3.34 -10.17 -10.44
C LYS A 90 -3.99 -10.70 -9.16
N LYS A 91 -4.96 -11.61 -9.35
CA LYS A 91 -5.60 -12.30 -8.24
C LYS A 91 -4.72 -13.45 -7.75
N ILE A 92 -4.46 -13.48 -6.45
CA ILE A 92 -3.66 -14.51 -5.80
C ILE A 92 -4.54 -15.20 -4.74
N MET A 93 -4.70 -16.51 -4.85
CA MET A 93 -5.44 -17.29 -3.87
C MET A 93 -4.52 -17.65 -2.70
N LEU A 94 -4.96 -17.32 -1.50
CA LEU A 94 -4.23 -17.57 -0.25
C LEU A 94 -5.01 -18.57 0.62
N THR A 95 -4.29 -19.46 1.31
CA THR A 95 -4.86 -20.19 2.44
C THR A 95 -5.05 -19.25 3.64
N ALA A 96 -5.88 -19.64 4.61
CA ALA A 96 -6.09 -18.85 5.82
C ALA A 96 -4.76 -18.52 6.55
N THR A 97 -3.86 -19.49 6.63
CA THR A 97 -2.53 -19.29 7.24
C THR A 97 -1.67 -18.29 6.47
N GLN A 98 -1.71 -18.34 5.14
CA GLN A 98 -0.99 -17.40 4.29
C GLN A 98 -1.56 -15.99 4.40
N TYR A 99 -2.89 -15.88 4.41
CA TYR A 99 -3.55 -14.59 4.57
C TYR A 99 -3.29 -13.97 5.95
N LYS A 100 -3.30 -14.78 7.02
CA LYS A 100 -2.93 -14.31 8.36
C LYS A 100 -1.52 -13.69 8.38
N ARG A 101 -0.53 -14.33 7.74
CA ARG A 101 0.83 -13.77 7.63
C ARG A 101 0.86 -12.47 6.83
N LEU A 102 0.04 -12.34 5.77
CA LEU A 102 -0.07 -11.10 5.02
C LEU A 102 -0.68 -9.98 5.86
N ILE A 103 -1.75 -10.28 6.62
CA ILE A 103 -2.36 -9.34 7.56
C ILE A 103 -1.32 -8.83 8.57
N GLU A 104 -0.60 -9.75 9.22
CA GLU A 104 0.45 -9.40 10.18
C GLU A 104 1.57 -8.55 9.55
N TYR A 105 1.95 -8.85 8.32
CA TYR A 105 2.94 -8.09 7.57
C TYR A 105 2.48 -6.64 7.33
N ILE A 106 1.25 -6.46 6.86
CA ILE A 106 0.66 -5.14 6.59
C ILE A 106 0.46 -4.37 7.90
N ASP A 107 -0.19 -4.98 8.90
CA ASP A 107 -0.51 -4.37 10.20
C ASP A 107 0.74 -3.89 10.95
N ASN A 108 1.82 -4.68 10.89
CA ASN A 108 3.10 -4.34 11.53
C ASN A 108 3.81 -3.16 10.87
N LYS A 109 3.42 -2.77 9.67
CA LYS A 109 4.06 -1.66 8.95
C LYS A 109 3.52 -0.30 9.37
N PHE A 110 2.33 -0.23 9.92
CA PHE A 110 1.77 1.01 10.45
C PHE A 110 2.45 1.44 11.76
N ASP A 111 2.66 2.74 11.91
CA ASP A 111 2.89 3.32 13.23
C ASP A 111 1.57 3.39 14.00
N LYS A 112 1.65 3.12 15.30
CA LYS A 112 0.49 3.00 16.18
C LYS A 112 0.65 3.90 17.40
N ASP A 113 -0.46 4.46 17.84
CA ASP A 113 -0.55 5.17 19.11
C ASP A 113 -0.49 4.20 20.32
N GLN A 114 -0.54 4.74 21.52
CA GLN A 114 -0.52 3.96 22.76
C GLN A 114 -1.74 3.03 22.91
N GLN A 115 -2.84 3.30 22.20
CA GLN A 115 -4.06 2.52 22.16
C GLN A 115 -4.07 1.46 21.05
N GLY A 116 -3.03 1.46 20.21
CA GLY A 116 -2.91 0.53 19.06
C GLY A 116 -3.66 0.96 17.80
N ASN A 117 -4.14 2.21 17.74
CA ASN A 117 -4.73 2.77 16.54
C ASN A 117 -3.64 3.22 15.57
N TYR A 118 -3.90 3.14 14.27
CA TYR A 118 -2.99 3.64 13.26
C TYR A 118 -2.89 5.17 13.32
N MET A 119 -1.68 5.69 13.22
CA MET A 119 -1.43 7.13 13.26
C MET A 119 -1.83 7.76 11.93
N PHE A 120 -3.07 8.28 11.88
CA PHE A 120 -3.63 8.97 10.71
C PHE A 120 -2.89 10.28 10.43
N ILE A 121 -2.61 10.54 9.15
CA ILE A 121 -2.03 11.79 8.67
C ILE A 121 -3.16 12.67 8.10
N PRO A 122 -3.62 13.71 8.82
CA PRO A 122 -4.61 14.63 8.30
C PRO A 122 -3.99 15.47 7.18
N THR A 123 -4.44 15.27 5.95
CA THR A 123 -3.93 15.97 4.77
C THR A 123 -5.02 16.17 3.74
N ASN A 124 -4.86 17.22 2.91
CA ASN A 124 -5.66 17.43 1.72
C ASN A 124 -4.98 16.85 0.46
N ALA A 125 -3.76 16.34 0.58
CA ALA A 125 -3.00 15.71 -0.49
C ALA A 125 -3.46 14.26 -0.69
N VAL A 126 -4.74 14.06 -1.00
CA VAL A 126 -5.33 12.75 -1.29
C VAL A 126 -5.45 12.58 -2.81
N TYR A 127 -5.28 11.34 -3.29
CA TYR A 127 -5.33 11.04 -4.71
C TYR A 127 -6.75 10.76 -5.22
N GLY A 128 -7.70 10.61 -4.29
CA GLY A 128 -9.10 10.37 -4.58
C GLY A 128 -10.03 10.85 -3.47
N ASN A 129 -11.24 10.31 -3.45
CA ASN A 129 -12.19 10.58 -2.37
C ASN A 129 -12.19 9.49 -1.29
N ASP A 130 -11.64 8.33 -1.59
CA ASP A 130 -11.80 7.12 -0.79
C ASP A 130 -10.43 6.56 -0.34
N ASP A 131 -9.43 7.44 -0.19
CA ASP A 131 -8.09 7.13 0.27
C ASP A 131 -7.70 7.95 1.52
N ALA A 132 -6.73 7.43 2.26
CA ALA A 132 -6.19 8.04 3.47
C ALA A 132 -4.72 7.66 3.66
N PHE A 133 -3.97 8.51 4.38
CA PHE A 133 -2.56 8.29 4.68
C PHE A 133 -2.35 8.08 6.18
N TYR A 134 -1.38 7.22 6.49
CA TYR A 134 -0.99 6.89 7.86
C TYR A 134 0.53 6.88 7.99
N ASP A 135 1.05 7.24 9.15
CA ASP A 135 2.47 7.08 9.45
C ASP A 135 2.85 5.60 9.40
N ALA A 136 4.02 5.31 8.86
CA ALA A 136 4.49 3.95 8.68
C ALA A 136 5.95 3.79 9.11
N LYS A 137 6.29 2.58 9.54
CA LYS A 137 7.63 2.19 9.96
C LYS A 137 8.57 2.00 8.78
N GLY A 138 9.81 2.36 9.01
CA GLY A 138 10.90 2.21 8.06
C GLY A 138 11.22 3.49 7.32
N SER A 139 12.27 3.44 6.51
CA SER A 139 12.72 4.55 5.68
C SER A 139 12.75 4.13 4.23
N TYR A 140 12.12 4.92 3.39
CA TYR A 140 12.16 4.72 1.95
C TYR A 140 13.55 5.03 1.41
N ASN A 141 14.08 4.15 0.57
CA ASN A 141 15.34 4.37 -0.13
C ASN A 141 15.38 3.51 -1.41
N PHE A 142 16.40 3.69 -2.26
CA PHE A 142 16.46 3.01 -3.53
C PHE A 142 16.63 1.48 -3.42
N LEU A 143 17.10 0.96 -2.30
CA LEU A 143 17.20 -0.48 -2.02
C LEU A 143 15.91 -1.06 -1.45
N TYR A 144 15.06 -0.20 -0.85
CA TYR A 144 13.80 -0.60 -0.26
C TYR A 144 12.68 0.36 -0.69
N THR A 145 12.07 0.04 -1.82
CA THR A 145 11.01 0.83 -2.47
C THR A 145 9.62 0.27 -2.14
N CYS A 146 8.57 0.94 -2.63
CA CYS A 146 7.20 0.44 -2.58
C CYS A 146 7.07 -0.97 -3.19
N ASN A 147 7.77 -1.21 -4.30
CA ASN A 147 7.76 -2.52 -4.97
C ASN A 147 8.51 -3.59 -4.16
N THR A 148 9.63 -3.22 -3.51
CA THR A 148 10.34 -4.13 -2.59
C THR A 148 9.42 -4.50 -1.41
N TRP A 149 8.73 -3.51 -0.83
CA TRP A 149 7.77 -3.74 0.26
C TRP A 149 6.64 -4.69 -0.17
N ALA A 150 6.00 -4.45 -1.32
CA ALA A 150 4.93 -5.31 -1.82
C ALA A 150 5.43 -6.74 -2.10
N ASN A 151 6.63 -6.88 -2.68
CA ASN A 151 7.28 -8.15 -2.92
C ASN A 151 7.57 -8.92 -1.61
N ASP A 152 8.00 -8.23 -0.57
CA ASP A 152 8.25 -8.83 0.74
C ASP A 152 6.94 -9.25 1.44
N GLY A 153 5.84 -8.54 1.21
CA GLY A 153 4.51 -8.96 1.64
C GLY A 153 4.08 -10.28 0.99
N LEU A 154 4.37 -10.46 -0.29
CA LEU A 154 4.14 -11.73 -0.98
C LEU A 154 5.02 -12.86 -0.42
N LYS A 155 6.29 -12.59 -0.10
CA LYS A 155 7.16 -13.57 0.58
C LYS A 155 6.60 -13.95 1.95
N ALA A 156 6.19 -12.97 2.77
CA ALA A 156 5.60 -13.21 4.08
C ALA A 156 4.35 -14.11 3.98
N ALA A 157 3.54 -13.91 2.94
CA ALA A 157 2.41 -14.76 2.62
C ALA A 157 2.79 -16.12 2.01
N GLY A 158 4.07 -16.40 1.79
CA GLY A 158 4.53 -17.65 1.17
C GLY A 158 4.14 -17.77 -0.30
N GLN A 159 4.04 -16.65 -1.00
CA GLN A 159 3.73 -16.58 -2.41
C GLN A 159 4.98 -16.46 -3.28
N LYS A 160 4.83 -16.65 -4.59
CA LYS A 160 5.91 -16.40 -5.54
C LYS A 160 6.34 -14.93 -5.44
N ALA A 161 7.64 -14.70 -5.36
CA ALA A 161 8.21 -13.37 -5.25
C ALA A 161 9.63 -13.36 -5.81
N ALA A 162 10.09 -12.19 -6.21
CA ALA A 162 11.48 -11.99 -6.56
C ALA A 162 12.38 -12.04 -5.32
N LEU A 163 13.64 -12.41 -5.48
CA LEU A 163 14.62 -12.31 -4.38
C LEU A 163 14.71 -10.87 -3.88
N TRP A 164 14.75 -9.92 -4.80
CA TRP A 164 14.67 -8.48 -4.58
C TRP A 164 14.18 -7.80 -5.86
N THR A 165 13.41 -6.70 -5.74
CA THR A 165 13.00 -5.91 -6.90
C THR A 165 12.65 -4.47 -6.51
N PRO A 166 13.20 -3.47 -7.20
CA PRO A 166 12.80 -2.07 -7.04
C PRO A 166 11.64 -1.67 -7.96
N SER A 167 11.17 -2.57 -8.82
CA SER A 167 10.10 -2.32 -9.79
C SER A 167 9.01 -3.40 -9.74
N ASP A 168 7.83 -3.06 -10.22
CA ASP A 168 6.67 -3.94 -10.33
C ASP A 168 6.92 -5.14 -11.24
N PHE A 169 7.72 -4.98 -12.32
CA PHE A 169 8.08 -6.07 -13.23
C PHE A 169 8.61 -7.31 -12.51
N GLY A 170 9.44 -7.11 -11.47
CA GLY A 170 9.98 -8.22 -10.68
C GLY A 170 8.91 -9.02 -9.95
N ILE A 171 7.77 -8.40 -9.62
CA ILE A 171 6.61 -9.05 -9.01
C ILE A 171 5.74 -9.70 -10.10
N PHE A 172 5.28 -8.91 -11.06
CA PHE A 172 4.24 -9.32 -12.02
C PHE A 172 4.67 -10.44 -12.95
N ARG A 173 5.96 -10.59 -13.26
CA ARG A 173 6.48 -11.71 -14.04
C ARG A 173 6.20 -13.10 -13.43
N HIS A 174 5.90 -13.18 -12.14
CA HIS A 174 5.56 -14.42 -11.44
C HIS A 174 4.07 -14.78 -11.54
N TYR A 175 3.24 -13.84 -11.98
CA TYR A 175 1.78 -13.93 -12.03
C TYR A 175 1.30 -13.61 -13.45
N LYS A 176 1.37 -14.61 -14.33
CA LYS A 176 0.94 -14.50 -15.73
C LYS A 176 -0.53 -14.87 -15.87
#